data_f69dc16589dd3bf6b5da32ce6255531c
#
_entry.id   f69dc16589dd3bf6b5da32ce6255531c
#
_cell.length_a   1.000
_cell.length_b   1.000
_cell.length_c   1.000
_cell.angle_alpha   90.00
_cell.angle_beta   90.00
_cell.angle_gamma   90.00
#
_symmetry.space_group_name_H-M   'P 1'
#
loop_
_entity.id
_entity.type
_entity.pdbx_description
1 polymer ?
#
loop_
_entity_poly.entity_id
_entity_poly.type
_entity_poly.pdbx_seq_one_letter_code
_entity_poly.pdbx_strand_id
1 'polypeptide(L)'
;MENDDYLPKHDRFEASVNLFIDPSQKAQIIDALSKLENIEQIYEVKGEFDIVSIVSASNVAEFRNILRKKIMKIKGVKSSIVSVVLKAHRQYSYALPRTSKKSSP
;
A
#
# COMPACT_ATOMS: atom_id res chain seq x y z
N MET A 1 15.99 17.32 -14.64
CA MET A 1 16.36 16.74 -14.10
C MET A 1 15.92 15.46 -13.91
N GLU A 2 16.67 14.71 -13.93
CA GLU A 2 16.37 13.37 -13.87
C GLU A 2 15.65 13.03 -12.68
N ASN A 3 15.66 13.87 -11.76
CA ASN A 3 14.98 13.56 -10.56
C ASN A 3 13.53 13.91 -10.57
N ASP A 4 13.06 14.32 -11.71
CA ASP A 4 11.67 14.67 -11.80
C ASP A 4 10.77 13.51 -11.48
N ASP A 5 11.21 12.31 -11.76
CA ASP A 5 10.39 11.15 -11.45
C ASP A 5 10.24 10.95 -9.97
N TYR A 6 11.25 11.36 -9.23
CA TYR A 6 11.17 11.24 -7.81
C TYR A 6 10.34 12.30 -7.17
N LEU A 7 10.48 13.52 -7.65
CA LEU A 7 9.85 14.64 -6.98
C LEU A 7 8.35 14.46 -6.81
N PRO A 8 7.63 14.03 -7.84
CA PRO A 8 6.19 13.81 -7.64
C PRO A 8 5.91 12.78 -6.57
N LYS A 9 6.72 11.75 -6.51
CA LYS A 9 6.50 10.74 -5.50
C LYS A 9 6.77 11.27 -4.12
N HIS A 10 7.82 12.05 -3.98
CA HIS A 10 8.15 12.59 -2.66
C HIS A 10 7.10 13.56 -2.17
N ASP A 11 6.42 14.20 -3.10
CA ASP A 11 5.40 15.16 -2.74
C ASP A 11 4.04 14.52 -2.54
N ARG A 12 3.93 13.25 -2.80
CA ARG A 12 2.64 12.59 -2.66
C ARG A 12 2.46 12.06 -1.27
N PHE A 13 1.22 11.83 -0.93
CA PHE A 13 0.85 11.21 0.32
C PHE A 13 0.90 9.70 0.13
N GLU A 14 1.59 9.01 1.02
CA GLU A 14 1.68 7.56 0.97
C GLU A 14 1.29 6.95 2.29
N ALA A 15 0.63 5.83 2.22
CA ALA A 15 0.24 5.12 3.43
C ALA A 15 0.26 3.62 3.18
N SER A 16 0.52 2.88 4.25
CA SER A 16 0.35 1.45 4.27
C SER A 16 -1.03 1.19 4.84
N VAL A 17 -1.84 0.46 4.10
CA VAL A 17 -3.19 0.12 4.53
C VAL A 17 -3.22 -1.38 4.74
N ASN A 18 -3.37 -1.77 5.99
CA ASN A 18 -3.37 -3.18 6.38
C ASN A 18 -4.81 -3.60 6.56
N LEU A 19 -5.23 -4.62 5.85
CA LEU A 19 -6.63 -5.02 5.80
C LEU A 19 -6.88 -6.34 6.49
N PHE A 20 -7.95 -6.37 7.26
CA PHE A 20 -8.50 -7.61 7.79
C PHE A 20 -9.65 -7.98 6.87
N ILE A 21 -9.68 -9.19 6.40
CA ILE A 21 -10.65 -9.58 5.38
C ILE A 21 -11.33 -10.90 5.74
N ASP A 22 -12.43 -11.17 5.04
CA ASP A 22 -13.04 -12.47 5.04
C ASP A 22 -12.21 -13.37 4.13
N PRO A 23 -11.61 -14.44 4.63
CA PRO A 23 -10.71 -15.26 3.81
C PRO A 23 -11.38 -15.82 2.55
N SER A 24 -12.69 -16.05 2.59
CA SER A 24 -13.38 -16.58 1.43
C SER A 24 -13.47 -15.58 0.30
N GLN A 25 -13.21 -14.31 0.58
CA GLN A 25 -13.27 -13.24 -0.42
C GLN A 25 -11.89 -12.76 -0.84
N LYS A 26 -10.83 -13.44 -0.41
CA LYS A 26 -9.48 -12.93 -0.62
C LYS A 26 -9.16 -12.67 -2.09
N ALA A 27 -9.48 -13.62 -2.95
CA ALA A 27 -9.15 -13.48 -4.37
C ALA A 27 -9.87 -12.29 -4.99
N GLN A 28 -11.14 -12.12 -4.65
CA GLN A 28 -11.90 -10.99 -5.18
C GLN A 28 -11.40 -9.66 -4.65
N ILE A 29 -10.96 -9.64 -3.40
CA ILE A 29 -10.44 -8.42 -2.80
C ILE A 29 -9.15 -8.01 -3.49
N ILE A 30 -8.25 -8.97 -3.69
CA ILE A 30 -6.99 -8.67 -4.37
C ILE A 30 -7.26 -8.18 -5.78
N ASP A 31 -8.19 -8.82 -6.48
CA ASP A 31 -8.54 -8.40 -7.83
C ASP A 31 -9.08 -6.96 -7.82
N ALA A 32 -9.97 -6.66 -6.90
CA ALA A 32 -10.55 -5.32 -6.82
C ALA A 32 -9.49 -4.27 -6.51
N LEU A 33 -8.59 -4.58 -5.56
CA LEU A 33 -7.52 -3.66 -5.22
C LEU A 33 -6.60 -3.41 -6.40
N SER A 34 -6.31 -4.46 -7.16
CA SER A 34 -5.36 -4.33 -8.26
C SER A 34 -5.87 -3.44 -9.38
N LYS A 35 -7.16 -3.17 -9.39
CA LYS A 35 -7.75 -2.29 -10.39
C LYS A 35 -7.74 -0.82 -10.00
N LEU A 36 -7.36 -0.53 -8.78
CA LEU A 36 -7.30 0.85 -8.30
C LEU A 36 -5.93 1.43 -8.61
N GLU A 37 -5.90 2.52 -9.36
CA GLU A 37 -4.62 3.05 -9.78
C GLU A 37 -3.82 3.66 -8.63
N ASN A 38 -4.45 3.92 -7.51
CA ASN A 38 -3.74 4.46 -6.35
C ASN A 38 -3.02 3.40 -5.54
N ILE A 39 -3.28 2.13 -5.82
CA ILE A 39 -2.63 1.03 -5.12
C ILE A 39 -1.33 0.72 -5.83
N GLU A 40 -0.23 0.88 -5.13
CA GLU A 40 1.08 0.64 -5.73
C GLU A 40 1.59 -0.76 -5.49
N GLN A 41 1.25 -1.33 -4.35
CA GLN A 41 1.70 -2.67 -4.00
C GLN A 41 0.65 -3.37 -3.18
N ILE A 42 0.57 -4.67 -3.36
CA ILE A 42 -0.35 -5.52 -2.60
C ILE A 42 0.45 -6.72 -2.13
N TYR A 43 0.40 -6.99 -0.83
CA TYR A 43 1.07 -8.15 -0.25
C TYR A 43 0.07 -9.00 0.51
N GLU A 44 0.15 -10.30 0.32
CA GLU A 44 -0.55 -11.24 1.19
C GLU A 44 0.41 -11.57 2.29
N VAL A 45 -0.03 -11.52 3.53
CA VAL A 45 0.85 -11.76 4.65
C VAL A 45 0.20 -12.73 5.61
N LYS A 46 1.05 -13.38 6.38
CA LYS A 46 0.58 -14.21 7.47
C LYS A 46 0.84 -13.44 8.74
N GLY A 47 -0.08 -13.49 9.67
CA GLY A 47 0.08 -12.80 10.93
C GLY A 47 -1.21 -12.11 11.28
N GLU A 48 -1.08 -10.89 11.78
CA GLU A 48 -2.24 -10.16 12.27
C GLU A 48 -3.11 -9.62 11.15
N PHE A 49 -2.49 -9.33 10.00
CA PHE A 49 -3.23 -8.77 8.88
C PHE A 49 -3.26 -9.78 7.76
N ASP A 50 -4.23 -9.67 6.93
CA ASP A 50 -4.35 -10.57 5.80
C ASP A 50 -3.74 -10.01 4.53
N ILE A 51 -3.91 -8.72 4.32
CA ILE A 51 -3.39 -8.05 3.14
C ILE A 51 -2.79 -6.71 3.57
N VAL A 52 -1.64 -6.39 3.00
CA VAL A 52 -1.02 -5.09 3.19
C VAL A 52 -0.94 -4.43 1.83
N SER A 53 -1.48 -3.24 1.71
CA SER A 53 -1.41 -2.51 0.45
C SER A 53 -0.72 -1.18 0.68
N ILE A 54 0.00 -0.72 -0.34
CA ILE A 54 0.65 0.58 -0.31
C ILE A 54 -0.16 1.48 -1.22
N VAL A 55 -0.65 2.57 -0.66
CA VAL A 55 -1.55 3.48 -1.35
C VAL A 55 -0.89 4.83 -1.50
N SER A 56 -1.00 5.42 -2.67
CA SER A 56 -0.43 6.73 -2.96
C SER A 56 -1.54 7.65 -3.44
N ALA A 57 -1.51 8.88 -2.96
CA ALA A 57 -2.52 9.86 -3.32
C ALA A 57 -1.87 11.24 -3.40
N SER A 58 -2.57 12.20 -3.96
CA SER A 58 -2.04 13.56 -4.07
C SER A 58 -1.95 14.25 -2.72
N ASN A 59 -2.89 13.93 -1.84
CA ASN A 59 -2.93 14.54 -0.52
C ASN A 59 -3.78 13.67 0.39
N VAL A 60 -3.88 14.07 1.64
CA VAL A 60 -4.57 13.26 2.64
C VAL A 60 -6.08 13.20 2.35
N ALA A 61 -6.65 14.26 1.81
CA ALA A 61 -8.07 14.25 1.51
C ALA A 61 -8.40 13.23 0.43
N GLU A 62 -7.58 13.17 -0.58
CA GLU A 62 -7.76 12.18 -1.64
C GLU A 62 -7.59 10.77 -1.06
N PHE A 63 -6.59 10.59 -0.23
CA PHE A 63 -6.36 9.29 0.39
C PHE A 63 -7.58 8.83 1.20
N ARG A 64 -8.13 9.72 2.01
CA ARG A 64 -9.31 9.35 2.79
C ARG A 64 -10.46 8.95 1.91
N ASN A 65 -10.60 9.64 0.81
CA ASN A 65 -11.68 9.35 -0.12
C ASN A 65 -11.50 7.97 -0.74
N ILE A 66 -10.25 7.65 -1.15
CA ILE A 66 -9.94 6.35 -1.69
C ILE A 66 -10.21 5.26 -0.66
N LEU A 67 -9.76 5.47 0.54
CA LEU A 67 -9.93 4.48 1.60
C LEU A 67 -11.40 4.21 1.85
N ARG A 68 -12.18 5.25 2.09
CA ARG A 68 -13.56 5.07 2.47
C ARG A 68 -14.46 4.65 1.32
N LYS A 69 -14.25 5.20 0.15
CA LYS A 69 -15.18 4.97 -0.95
C LYS A 69 -14.79 3.86 -1.88
N LYS A 70 -13.51 3.50 -1.88
CA LYS A 70 -13.06 2.46 -2.80
C LYS A 70 -12.57 1.22 -2.07
N ILE A 71 -11.71 1.37 -1.07
CA ILE A 71 -11.14 0.21 -0.40
C ILE A 71 -12.12 -0.42 0.57
N MET A 72 -12.68 0.40 1.46
CA MET A 72 -13.57 -0.15 2.49
C MET A 72 -14.92 -0.59 1.94
N LYS A 73 -15.21 -0.29 0.69
CA LYS A 73 -16.44 -0.76 0.07
C LYS A 73 -16.28 -2.10 -0.62
N ILE A 74 -15.07 -2.61 -0.70
CA ILE A 74 -14.86 -3.91 -1.32
C ILE A 74 -15.47 -4.98 -0.43
N LYS A 75 -16.27 -5.85 -1.05
CA LYS A 75 -16.93 -6.91 -0.29
C LYS A 75 -15.88 -7.81 0.34
N GLY A 76 -16.03 -8.05 1.62
CA GLY A 76 -15.12 -8.92 2.36
C GLY A 76 -14.07 -8.18 3.15
N VAL A 77 -13.89 -6.89 2.93
CA VAL A 77 -12.96 -6.10 3.74
C VAL A 77 -13.68 -5.75 5.03
N LYS A 78 -13.11 -6.18 6.16
CA LYS A 78 -13.75 -5.97 7.45
C LYS A 78 -13.29 -4.73 8.16
N SER A 79 -11.99 -4.50 8.17
CA SER A 79 -11.44 -3.32 8.82
C SER A 79 -10.06 -3.04 8.28
N SER A 80 -9.52 -1.88 8.62
CA SER A 80 -8.21 -1.48 8.16
C SER A 80 -7.45 -0.77 9.26
N ILE A 81 -6.13 -0.87 9.19
CA ILE A 81 -5.24 -0.08 10.02
C ILE A 81 -4.30 0.64 9.07
N VAL A 82 -4.22 1.95 9.22
CA VAL A 82 -3.47 2.80 8.31
C VAL A 82 -2.22 3.33 9.00
N SER A 83 -1.09 3.23 8.31
CA SER A 83 0.16 3.82 8.77
C SER A 83 0.64 4.78 7.70
N VAL A 84 0.76 6.03 8.04
CA VAL A 84 1.16 7.05 7.08
C VAL A 84 2.67 7.12 7.00
N VAL A 85 3.19 7.16 5.78
CA VAL A 85 4.62 7.31 5.58
C VAL A 85 4.96 8.78 5.73
N LEU A 86 5.69 9.11 6.77
CA LEU A 86 6.09 10.49 7.00
C LEU A 86 7.39 10.81 6.30
N LYS A 87 8.32 9.88 6.31
CA LYS A 87 9.61 10.13 5.74
C LYS A 87 10.32 8.82 5.46
N ALA A 88 10.84 8.69 4.26
CA ALA A 88 11.61 7.51 3.89
C ALA A 88 13.08 7.84 4.12
N HIS A 89 13.70 7.16 5.09
CA HIS A 89 15.10 7.38 5.37
C HIS A 89 15.99 6.66 4.39
N ARG A 90 15.47 5.60 3.80
CA ARG A 90 16.20 4.84 2.83
C ARG A 90 15.23 4.37 1.80
N GLN A 91 15.47 4.72 0.58
CA GLN A 91 14.51 4.40 -0.45
C GLN A 91 15.23 3.79 -1.62
N TYR A 92 14.97 2.51 -1.87
CA TYR A 92 15.58 1.80 -2.97
C TYR A 92 14.52 1.47 -3.97
N SER A 93 14.72 1.90 -5.17
CA SER A 93 13.79 1.54 -6.21
C SER A 93 14.13 0.20 -6.82
N TYR A 94 15.32 -0.30 -6.56
CA TYR A 94 15.68 -1.60 -7.05
C TYR A 94 15.94 -2.46 -5.86
N ALA A 95 15.73 -3.57 -6.05
CA ALA A 95 15.79 -4.41 -4.94
C ALA A 95 17.09 -4.61 -4.40
N LEU A 96 17.10 -4.68 -3.87
CA LEU A 96 18.02 -4.94 -3.37
C LEU A 96 18.32 -6.11 -2.92
N PRO A 97 18.76 -6.32 -3.10
CA PRO A 97 18.85 -7.53 -2.70
C PRO A 97 19.43 -7.73 -1.37
N ARG A 98 19.50 -7.42 -1.37
CA ARG A 98 19.88 -7.44 -0.59
C ARG A 98 19.68 -8.03 0.39
N THR A 99 19.58 -7.93 0.16
CA THR A 99 19.55 -8.17 1.00
C THR A 99 19.35 -8.62 1.74
N SER A 100 19.42 -8.69 1.56
CA SER A 100 19.35 -8.93 2.15
C SER A 100 19.34 -9.36 2.74
N LYS A 101 19.56 -9.58 2.60
CA LYS A 101 19.87 -9.81 2.97
C LYS A 101 19.97 -9.98 3.66
N LYS A 102 20.12 -10.10 3.67
CA LYS A 102 20.49 -10.09 4.18
C LYS A 102 20.47 -10.12 4.92
N SER A 103 20.50 -10.25 4.81
CA SER A 103 20.63 -10.11 5.48
C SER A 103 20.59 -10.18 6.11
N SER A 104 20.61 -10.58 5.92
CA SER A 104 20.77 -10.58 6.47
C SER A 104 20.88 -10.56 7.08
N PRO A 105 20.81 -10.80 7.27
CA PRO A 105 21.19 -10.65 7.79
C PRO A 105 21.46 -10.54 8.19
#